data_0fffe0960aa93eb3f3e310b312542f7d
#
_entry.id   0fffe0960aa93eb3f3e310b312542f7d
#
_cell.length_a   1.000
_cell.length_b   1.000
_cell.length_c   1.000
_cell.angle_alpha   90.00
_cell.angle_beta   90.00
_cell.angle_gamma   90.00
#
_symmetry.space_group_name_H-M   'P 1'
#
loop_
_entity.id
_entity.type
_entity.pdbx_description
1 polymer ?
#
loop_
_entity_poly.entity_id
_entity_poly.type
_entity_poly.pdbx_seq_one_letter_code
_entity_poly.pdbx_strand_id
1 'polypeptide(L)'
;MKKILLFLLLTVQAFGVTQEQEIIAITILAEARSEGPDGMWAVAAVINQRMLDRDLSAKEVCLQKYQFSCWNGKKVSDLRYLLKIPQAKTALYLAENIHQIDRSKTKFANHYYADYIKAPYWVKGKKPTVKIGKHIFYKL
;
A
#
# COMPACT_ATOMS: atom_id res chain seq x y z
N MET A 1 0.26 56.41 -19.53
CA MET A 1 0.24 55.53 -18.37
C MET A 1 0.53 54.08 -18.87
N LYS A 2 1.69 53.55 -18.54
CA LYS A 2 2.04 52.16 -18.89
C LYS A 2 1.42 51.23 -17.85
N LYS A 3 0.46 50.39 -18.24
CA LYS A 3 -0.10 49.33 -17.40
C LYS A 3 0.97 48.22 -17.31
N ILE A 4 1.56 48.07 -16.12
CA ILE A 4 2.45 46.95 -15.81
C ILE A 4 1.52 45.74 -15.56
N LEU A 5 1.49 44.80 -16.52
CA LEU A 5 0.80 43.53 -16.36
C LEU A 5 1.72 42.61 -15.53
N LEU A 6 1.40 42.47 -14.26
CA LEU A 6 2.11 41.58 -13.37
C LEU A 6 1.68 40.12 -13.71
N PHE A 7 2.50 39.42 -14.48
CA PHE A 7 2.33 37.99 -14.68
C PHE A 7 2.72 37.29 -13.38
N LEU A 8 1.72 36.82 -12.64
CA LEU A 8 1.92 35.91 -11.53
C LEU A 8 2.30 34.53 -12.13
N LEU A 9 3.58 34.22 -12.19
CA LEU A 9 4.07 32.89 -12.49
C LEU A 9 3.68 31.98 -11.30
N LEU A 10 2.57 31.29 -11.44
CA LEU A 10 2.27 30.14 -10.58
C LEU A 10 3.28 29.04 -10.92
N THR A 11 4.33 28.97 -10.12
CA THR A 11 5.23 27.80 -10.14
C THR A 11 4.45 26.62 -9.57
N VAL A 12 3.92 25.78 -10.44
CA VAL A 12 3.43 24.46 -10.04
C VAL A 12 4.67 23.67 -9.61
N GLN A 13 4.89 23.59 -8.31
CA GLN A 13 5.90 22.67 -7.78
C GLN A 13 5.38 21.26 -8.02
N ALA A 14 5.98 20.56 -8.98
CA ALA A 14 5.81 19.13 -9.12
C ALA A 14 6.49 18.47 -7.91
N PHE A 15 5.71 18.10 -6.90
CA PHE A 15 6.23 17.29 -5.79
C PHE A 15 6.56 15.91 -6.33
N GLY A 16 7.85 15.53 -6.30
CA GLY A 16 8.30 14.20 -6.62
C GLY A 16 7.78 13.16 -5.60
N VAL A 17 7.91 11.88 -5.94
CA VAL A 17 7.56 10.75 -5.06
C VAL A 17 8.40 10.83 -3.78
N THR A 18 7.75 10.78 -2.62
CA THR A 18 8.43 10.77 -1.32
C THR A 18 8.98 9.37 -1.00
N GLN A 19 9.95 9.28 -0.08
CA GLN A 19 10.45 7.99 0.39
C GLN A 19 9.34 7.15 1.04
N GLU A 20 8.42 7.77 1.76
CA GLU A 20 7.27 7.07 2.33
C GLU A 20 6.38 6.47 1.24
N GLN A 21 6.08 7.23 0.20
CA GLN A 21 5.31 6.74 -0.95
C GLN A 21 6.04 5.60 -1.68
N GLU A 22 7.36 5.66 -1.84
CA GLU A 22 8.16 4.56 -2.39
C GLU A 22 8.00 3.28 -1.55
N ILE A 23 8.12 3.38 -0.23
CA ILE A 23 8.00 2.24 0.70
C ILE A 23 6.62 1.61 0.60
N ILE A 24 5.56 2.41 0.61
CA ILE A 24 4.19 1.92 0.48
C ILE A 24 3.99 1.24 -0.86
N ALA A 25 4.39 1.89 -1.96
CA ALA A 25 4.24 1.35 -3.31
C ALA A 25 5.01 0.04 -3.50
N ILE A 26 6.25 -0.03 -3.02
CA ILE A 26 7.06 -1.25 -3.05
C ILE A 26 6.37 -2.37 -2.27
N THR A 27 5.82 -2.08 -1.10
CA THR A 27 5.08 -3.07 -0.30
C THR A 27 3.88 -3.61 -1.07
N ILE A 28 3.06 -2.74 -1.64
CA ILE A 28 1.90 -3.12 -2.45
C ILE A 28 2.31 -3.98 -3.65
N LEU A 29 3.38 -3.60 -4.35
CA LEU A 29 3.89 -4.34 -5.51
C LEU A 29 4.44 -5.71 -5.12
N ALA A 30 5.22 -5.78 -4.05
CA ALA A 30 5.77 -7.05 -3.57
C ALA A 30 4.67 -8.04 -3.18
N GLU A 31 3.58 -7.53 -2.59
CA GLU A 31 2.47 -8.36 -2.11
C GLU A 31 1.45 -8.72 -3.20
N ALA A 32 1.19 -7.82 -4.16
CA ALA A 32 0.01 -7.95 -5.02
C ALA A 32 0.18 -7.53 -6.47
N ARG A 33 1.40 -7.35 -7.00
CA ARG A 33 1.58 -6.93 -8.40
C ARG A 33 0.95 -7.87 -9.42
N SER A 34 0.82 -9.15 -9.09
CA SER A 34 0.19 -10.16 -9.95
C SER A 34 -1.32 -10.31 -9.74
N GLU A 35 -1.90 -9.62 -8.75
CA GLU A 35 -3.32 -9.70 -8.39
C GLU A 35 -4.19 -8.64 -9.08
N GLY A 36 -3.60 -7.80 -9.91
CA GLY A 36 -4.29 -6.70 -10.58
C GLY A 36 -4.63 -5.52 -9.64
N PRO A 37 -5.30 -4.47 -10.18
CA PRO A 37 -5.61 -3.26 -9.42
C PRO A 37 -6.44 -3.51 -8.16
N ASP A 38 -7.43 -4.42 -8.21
CA ASP A 38 -8.27 -4.74 -7.05
C ASP A 38 -7.49 -5.41 -5.93
N GLY A 39 -6.56 -6.32 -6.28
CA GLY A 39 -5.69 -6.96 -5.30
C GLY A 39 -4.71 -5.99 -4.66
N MET A 40 -4.13 -5.09 -5.45
CA MET A 40 -3.27 -4.02 -4.94
C MET A 40 -4.04 -3.05 -4.04
N TRP A 41 -5.25 -2.67 -4.41
CA TRP A 41 -6.13 -1.88 -3.57
C TRP A 41 -6.43 -2.56 -2.23
N ALA A 42 -6.70 -3.86 -2.25
CA ALA A 42 -6.98 -4.63 -1.05
C ALA A 42 -5.79 -4.63 -0.07
N VAL A 43 -4.56 -4.74 -0.57
CA VAL A 43 -3.35 -4.61 0.27
C VAL A 43 -3.22 -3.20 0.84
N ALA A 44 -3.45 -2.16 0.03
CA ALA A 44 -3.47 -0.77 0.50
C ALA A 44 -4.52 -0.55 1.60
N ALA A 45 -5.70 -1.16 1.46
CA ALA A 45 -6.75 -1.11 2.47
C ALA A 45 -6.32 -1.74 3.80
N VAL A 46 -5.59 -2.85 3.76
CA VAL A 46 -5.01 -3.47 4.98
C VAL A 46 -3.95 -2.58 5.61
N ILE A 47 -3.08 -1.96 4.81
CA ILE A 47 -2.09 -0.99 5.34
C ILE A 47 -2.82 0.15 6.06
N ASN A 48 -3.83 0.76 5.43
CA ASN A 48 -4.60 1.84 6.04
C ASN A 48 -5.32 1.37 7.31
N GLN A 49 -5.91 0.18 7.33
CA GLN A 49 -6.56 -0.37 8.54
C GLN A 49 -5.55 -0.56 9.67
N ARG A 50 -4.36 -1.08 9.38
CA ARG A 50 -3.30 -1.24 10.38
C ARG A 50 -2.79 0.10 10.93
N MET A 51 -2.74 1.15 10.09
CA MET A 51 -2.40 2.51 10.55
C MET A 51 -3.35 2.95 11.66
N LEU A 52 -4.65 2.72 11.49
CA LEU A 52 -5.67 3.08 12.47
C LEU A 52 -5.63 2.18 13.71
N ASP A 53 -5.55 0.88 13.51
CA ASP A 53 -5.57 -0.10 14.61
C ASP A 53 -4.36 0.03 15.54
N ARG A 54 -3.22 0.47 15.00
CA ARG A 54 -1.92 0.48 15.72
C ARG A 54 -1.40 1.88 16.00
N ASP A 55 -2.10 2.92 15.55
CA ASP A 55 -1.67 4.33 15.65
C ASP A 55 -0.25 4.53 15.08
N LEU A 56 -0.04 4.04 13.86
CA LEU A 56 1.24 4.08 13.14
C LEU A 56 1.09 4.82 11.82
N SER A 57 2.19 5.41 11.33
CA SER A 57 2.26 5.88 9.95
C SER A 57 2.26 4.71 8.96
N ALA A 58 1.93 4.98 7.70
CA ALA A 58 1.97 3.95 6.66
C ALA A 58 3.37 3.35 6.49
N LYS A 59 4.42 4.19 6.56
CA LYS A 59 5.82 3.74 6.55
C LYS A 59 6.11 2.77 7.70
N GLU A 60 5.70 3.11 8.91
CA GLU A 60 5.90 2.26 10.08
C GLU A 60 5.16 0.94 9.96
N VAL A 61 3.91 0.96 9.45
CA VAL A 61 3.15 -0.27 9.17
C VAL A 61 3.88 -1.15 8.17
N CYS A 62 4.35 -0.58 7.05
CA CYS A 62 5.05 -1.34 6.00
C CYS A 62 6.36 -1.95 6.48
N LEU A 63 7.11 -1.23 7.31
CA LEU A 63 8.43 -1.64 7.80
C LEU A 63 8.38 -2.40 9.12
N GLN A 64 7.21 -2.59 9.71
CA GLN A 64 7.06 -3.33 10.96
C GLN A 64 7.63 -4.75 10.79
N LYS A 65 8.46 -5.16 11.76
CA LYS A 65 9.21 -6.42 11.70
C LYS A 65 8.27 -7.61 11.46
N TYR A 66 8.62 -8.42 10.45
CA TYR A 66 7.90 -9.64 10.05
C TYR A 66 6.46 -9.44 9.55
N GLN A 67 6.03 -8.22 9.26
CA GLN A 67 4.69 -7.99 8.72
C GLN A 67 4.63 -8.17 7.21
N PHE A 68 5.61 -7.65 6.48
CA PHE A 68 5.74 -7.81 5.04
C PHE A 68 7.12 -8.37 4.72
N SER A 69 7.15 -9.62 4.25
CA SER A 69 8.39 -10.40 4.10
C SER A 69 9.38 -9.81 3.09
N CYS A 70 8.92 -8.99 2.15
CA CYS A 70 9.79 -8.35 1.18
C CYS A 70 10.86 -7.46 1.83
N TRP A 71 10.60 -6.95 3.04
CA TRP A 71 11.52 -6.09 3.76
C TRP A 71 12.54 -6.84 4.62
N ASN A 72 12.40 -8.17 4.76
CA ASN A 72 13.32 -8.96 5.59
C ASN A 72 14.74 -8.88 5.03
N GLY A 73 15.65 -8.21 5.77
CA GLY A 73 17.05 -8.01 5.38
C GLY A 73 17.24 -7.10 4.14
N LYS A 74 16.25 -6.29 3.79
CA LYS A 74 16.26 -5.42 2.60
C LYS A 74 16.15 -3.95 2.95
N LYS A 75 16.79 -3.12 2.11
CA LYS A 75 16.67 -1.67 2.10
C LYS A 75 15.79 -1.23 0.93
N VAL A 76 15.34 0.02 0.95
CA VAL A 76 14.58 0.61 -0.18
C VAL A 76 15.35 0.47 -1.50
N SER A 77 16.66 0.72 -1.48
CA SER A 77 17.51 0.60 -2.67
C SER A 77 17.51 -0.81 -3.29
N ASP A 78 17.36 -1.85 -2.48
CA ASP A 78 17.33 -3.24 -2.94
C ASP A 78 16.04 -3.60 -3.69
N LEU A 79 14.95 -2.90 -3.39
CA LEU A 79 13.61 -3.19 -3.92
C LEU A 79 13.09 -2.12 -4.88
N ARG A 80 13.86 -1.04 -5.11
CA ARG A 80 13.43 0.09 -5.96
C ARG A 80 13.19 -0.33 -7.42
N TYR A 81 13.74 -1.46 -7.87
CA TYR A 81 13.48 -2.01 -9.20
C TYR A 81 11.98 -2.30 -9.44
N LEU A 82 11.21 -2.59 -8.39
CA LEU A 82 9.77 -2.80 -8.49
C LEU A 82 9.03 -1.55 -8.98
N LEU A 83 9.57 -0.36 -8.75
CA LEU A 83 8.97 0.89 -9.20
C LEU A 83 9.11 1.12 -10.72
N LYS A 84 9.80 0.23 -11.44
CA LYS A 84 10.00 0.30 -12.89
C LYS A 84 9.06 -0.59 -13.69
N ILE A 85 8.27 -1.46 -13.03
CA ILE A 85 7.31 -2.33 -13.71
C ILE A 85 6.00 -1.57 -14.02
N PRO A 86 5.18 -2.03 -15.00
CA PRO A 86 3.96 -1.32 -15.37
C PRO A 86 2.97 -1.12 -14.22
N GLN A 87 2.87 -2.05 -13.29
CA GLN A 87 1.98 -2.00 -12.14
C GLN A 87 2.37 -0.90 -11.13
N ALA A 88 3.59 -0.36 -11.21
CA ALA A 88 4.06 0.68 -10.31
C ALA A 88 3.20 1.94 -10.36
N LYS A 89 2.62 2.28 -11.50
CA LYS A 89 1.73 3.43 -11.65
C LYS A 89 0.53 3.32 -10.69
N THR A 90 -0.13 2.17 -10.65
CA THR A 90 -1.24 1.89 -9.72
C THR A 90 -0.77 1.92 -8.27
N ALA A 91 0.35 1.27 -7.97
CA ALA A 91 0.89 1.22 -6.62
C ALA A 91 1.27 2.61 -6.08
N LEU A 92 1.87 3.46 -6.90
CA LEU A 92 2.21 4.85 -6.53
C LEU A 92 0.96 5.70 -6.32
N TYR A 93 -0.07 5.53 -7.15
CA TYR A 93 -1.36 6.19 -6.93
C TYR A 93 -1.98 5.79 -5.59
N LEU A 94 -1.96 4.51 -5.25
CA LEU A 94 -2.46 4.00 -3.97
C LEU A 94 -1.63 4.53 -2.79
N ALA A 95 -0.32 4.59 -2.95
CA ALA A 95 0.58 5.13 -1.92
C ALA A 95 0.32 6.62 -1.66
N GLU A 96 0.13 7.41 -2.72
CA GLU A 96 -0.19 8.83 -2.63
C GLU A 96 -1.53 9.07 -1.90
N ASN A 97 -2.49 8.18 -2.10
CA ASN A 97 -3.84 8.27 -1.54
C ASN A 97 -4.06 7.34 -0.33
N ILE A 98 -3.02 6.90 0.33
CA ILE A 98 -3.10 5.88 1.39
C ILE A 98 -4.06 6.24 2.52
N HIS A 99 -4.18 7.51 2.87
CA HIS A 99 -5.08 7.98 3.93
C HIS A 99 -6.56 7.97 3.53
N GLN A 100 -6.86 7.88 2.22
CA GLN A 100 -8.21 7.96 1.66
C GLN A 100 -8.68 6.63 1.06
N ILE A 101 -7.94 5.55 1.26
CA ILE A 101 -8.28 4.23 0.72
C ILE A 101 -9.58 3.73 1.35
N ASP A 102 -10.52 3.33 0.48
CA ASP A 102 -11.74 2.68 0.92
C ASP A 102 -11.45 1.26 1.44
N ARG A 103 -11.74 1.04 2.73
CA ARG A 103 -11.51 -0.23 3.43
C ARG A 103 -12.73 -1.14 3.40
N SER A 104 -13.87 -0.67 2.89
CA SER A 104 -15.13 -1.42 2.92
C SER A 104 -15.08 -2.69 2.06
N LYS A 105 -14.35 -2.67 0.94
CA LYS A 105 -14.18 -3.83 0.06
C LYS A 105 -13.49 -5.02 0.74
N THR A 106 -12.58 -4.77 1.66
CA THR A 106 -11.95 -5.80 2.51
C THR A 106 -12.72 -6.04 3.80
N LYS A 107 -13.85 -5.36 3.99
CA LYS A 107 -14.64 -5.35 5.22
C LYS A 107 -13.79 -5.04 6.46
N PHE A 108 -12.91 -4.04 6.29
CA PHE A 108 -12.01 -3.55 7.35
C PHE A 108 -11.01 -4.59 7.86
N ALA A 109 -10.61 -5.51 6.99
CA ALA A 109 -9.61 -6.52 7.30
C ALA A 109 -8.26 -5.89 7.62
N ASN A 110 -7.53 -6.49 8.55
CA ASN A 110 -6.18 -6.11 8.97
C ASN A 110 -5.15 -7.23 8.80
N HIS A 111 -5.62 -8.41 8.37
CA HIS A 111 -4.79 -9.58 8.07
C HIS A 111 -5.23 -10.25 6.78
N TYR A 112 -4.29 -10.89 6.10
CA TYR A 112 -4.58 -11.76 4.95
C TYR A 112 -3.46 -12.78 4.76
N TYR A 113 -3.75 -13.83 4.01
CA TYR A 113 -2.75 -14.77 3.50
C TYR A 113 -3.17 -15.28 2.12
N ALA A 114 -2.20 -15.80 1.36
CA ALA A 114 -2.44 -16.35 0.04
C ALA A 114 -3.02 -17.76 0.12
N ASP A 115 -4.03 -18.07 -0.68
CA ASP A 115 -4.78 -19.35 -0.64
C ASP A 115 -3.93 -20.58 -1.02
N TYR A 116 -2.75 -20.35 -1.62
CA TYR A 116 -1.82 -21.41 -2.02
C TYR A 116 -0.73 -21.72 -0.99
N ILE A 117 -0.74 -21.04 0.17
CA ILE A 117 0.16 -21.36 1.28
C ILE A 117 -0.62 -22.05 2.40
N LYS A 118 0.11 -22.74 3.29
CA LYS A 118 -0.49 -23.30 4.50
C LYS A 118 -1.16 -22.20 5.33
N ALA A 119 -2.39 -22.42 5.73
CA ALA A 119 -3.11 -21.49 6.58
C ALA A 119 -2.32 -21.19 7.86
N PRO A 120 -2.08 -19.89 8.18
CA PRO A 120 -1.34 -19.53 9.38
C PRO A 120 -2.14 -19.83 10.65
N TYR A 121 -1.44 -19.99 11.77
CA TYR A 121 -2.06 -20.38 13.05
C TYR A 121 -3.15 -19.39 13.52
N TRP A 122 -3.02 -18.12 13.19
CA TRP A 122 -3.95 -17.08 13.64
C TRP A 122 -5.34 -17.16 13.00
N VAL A 123 -5.53 -17.94 11.92
CA VAL A 123 -6.88 -18.13 11.32
C VAL A 123 -7.73 -19.12 12.11
N LYS A 124 -7.14 -19.91 13.02
CA LYS A 124 -7.87 -20.93 13.77
C LYS A 124 -9.05 -20.33 14.51
N GLY A 125 -10.26 -20.85 14.23
CA GLY A 125 -11.49 -20.37 14.84
C GLY A 125 -12.00 -19.02 14.33
N LYS A 126 -11.36 -18.46 13.29
CA LYS A 126 -11.76 -17.19 12.66
C LYS A 126 -12.46 -17.41 11.34
N LYS A 127 -13.37 -16.50 11.00
CA LYS A 127 -14.03 -16.49 9.70
C LYS A 127 -13.38 -15.40 8.83
N PRO A 128 -13.13 -15.68 7.53
CA PRO A 128 -12.65 -14.63 6.62
C PRO A 128 -13.72 -13.57 6.42
N THR A 129 -13.27 -12.35 6.14
CA THR A 129 -14.17 -11.25 5.77
C THR A 129 -14.53 -11.32 4.29
N VAL A 130 -13.51 -11.58 3.44
CA VAL A 130 -13.66 -11.66 1.99
C VAL A 130 -12.44 -12.37 1.38
N LYS A 131 -12.62 -12.91 0.18
CA LYS A 131 -11.52 -13.35 -0.68
C LYS A 131 -11.48 -12.45 -1.91
N ILE A 132 -10.30 -11.90 -2.21
CA ILE A 132 -10.02 -11.06 -3.39
C ILE A 132 -8.82 -11.66 -4.10
N GLY A 133 -9.01 -12.12 -5.35
CA GLY A 133 -7.96 -12.85 -6.06
C GLY A 133 -7.54 -14.09 -5.27
N LYS A 134 -6.26 -14.24 -5.04
CA LYS A 134 -5.67 -15.34 -4.25
C LYS A 134 -5.48 -15.02 -2.76
N HIS A 135 -5.91 -13.86 -2.32
CA HIS A 135 -5.79 -13.46 -0.91
C HIS A 135 -7.10 -13.63 -0.14
N ILE A 136 -7.00 -14.21 1.04
CA ILE A 136 -8.11 -14.42 1.98
C ILE A 136 -7.92 -13.47 3.15
N PHE A 137 -8.88 -12.59 3.38
CA PHE A 137 -8.79 -11.47 4.32
C PHE A 137 -9.51 -11.79 5.62
N TYR A 138 -8.97 -11.26 6.73
CA TYR A 138 -9.48 -11.42 8.09
C TYR A 138 -9.43 -10.11 8.85
N LYS A 139 -10.39 -9.92 9.72
CA LYS A 139 -10.38 -8.87 10.75
C LYS A 139 -10.13 -9.53 12.10
N LEU A 140 -8.97 -9.24 12.69
CA LEU A 140 -8.55 -9.77 13.99
C LEU A 140 -8.60 -8.71 15.08
#